data_79549d5bc9feb334af494c54d81eec93
#
_entry.id   79549d5bc9feb334af494c54d81eec93
#
_cell.length_a   1.000
_cell.length_b   1.000
_cell.length_c   1.000
_cell.angle_alpha   90.00
_cell.angle_beta   90.00
_cell.angle_gamma   90.00
#
_symmetry.space_group_name_H-M   'P 1'
#
loop_
_entity.id
_entity.type
_entity.pdbx_description
1 polymer ?
#
loop_
_entity_poly.entity_id
_entity_poly.type
_entity_poly.pdbx_seq_one_letter_code
_entity_poly.pdbx_strand_id
1 'polypeptide(L)'
;IRNRVKIGNESSADIFVSIHLNKIPQEQYWGWQCFYKKNDDSSKKLAQSIQGNLNESIQKENKREAMQLDTVYIMKHVEIPISIVECGFLSNKEEEQQLLNDEYQNKLAWGIYNGITDYFYES
;
A
#
# COMPACT_ATOMS: atom_id res chain seq x y z
N ILE A 1 12.86 0.86 11.46
CA ILE A 1 12.86 0.49 10.05
C ILE A 1 13.81 -0.65 9.76
N ARG A 2 15.04 -0.58 10.20
CA ARG A 2 16.02 -1.65 9.96
C ARG A 2 15.61 -2.98 10.57
N ASN A 3 14.99 -2.95 11.76
CA ASN A 3 14.47 -4.16 12.39
C ASN A 3 13.33 -4.79 11.59
N ARG A 4 12.46 -3.99 11.01
CA ARG A 4 11.36 -4.48 10.17
C ARG A 4 11.88 -5.18 8.92
N VAL A 5 12.90 -4.62 8.28
CA VAL A 5 13.54 -5.24 7.12
C VAL A 5 14.17 -6.57 7.51
N LYS A 6 14.91 -6.59 8.61
CA LYS A 6 15.55 -7.82 9.11
C LYS A 6 14.52 -8.91 9.40
N ILE A 7 13.45 -8.57 10.11
CA ILE A 7 12.36 -9.50 10.41
C ILE A 7 11.75 -10.03 9.11
N GLY A 8 11.46 -9.15 8.16
CA GLY A 8 10.90 -9.54 6.87
C GLY A 8 11.79 -10.50 6.11
N ASN A 9 13.08 -10.17 5.99
CA ASN A 9 14.02 -11.00 5.23
C ASN A 9 14.33 -12.35 5.89
N GLU A 10 14.28 -12.41 7.22
CA GLU A 10 14.61 -13.62 7.97
C GLU A 10 13.39 -14.49 8.30
N SER A 11 12.17 -14.04 8.06
CA SER A 11 10.94 -14.66 8.55
C SER A 11 10.39 -15.78 7.67
N SER A 12 10.96 -16.10 6.54
CA SER A 12 10.39 -17.02 5.55
C SER A 12 9.04 -16.55 4.99
N ALA A 13 8.72 -15.26 5.11
CA ALA A 13 7.51 -14.69 4.54
C ALA A 13 7.59 -14.65 3.01
N ASP A 14 6.43 -14.76 2.37
CA ASP A 14 6.33 -14.70 0.91
C ASP A 14 6.21 -13.28 0.37
N ILE A 15 5.64 -12.37 1.16
CA ILE A 15 5.46 -10.98 0.79
C ILE A 15 5.67 -10.07 2.01
N PHE A 16 5.91 -8.80 1.72
CA PHE A 16 6.05 -7.74 2.72
C PHE A 16 5.09 -6.60 2.35
N VAL A 17 4.11 -6.31 3.20
CA VAL A 17 3.17 -5.20 2.98
C VAL A 17 3.31 -4.23 4.14
N SER A 18 3.63 -2.98 3.81
CA SER A 18 3.78 -1.90 4.80
C SER A 18 2.65 -0.90 4.62
N ILE A 19 1.87 -0.67 5.68
CA ILE A 19 0.68 0.18 5.62
C ILE A 19 0.97 1.51 6.30
N HIS A 20 0.70 2.60 5.59
CA HIS A 20 1.02 3.95 6.04
C HIS A 20 -0.15 4.91 5.87
N LEU A 21 -0.13 5.97 6.67
CA LEU A 21 -0.94 7.16 6.46
C LEU A 21 0.03 8.30 6.14
N ASN A 22 -0.29 9.09 5.12
CA ASN A 22 0.58 10.16 4.67
C ASN A 22 0.19 11.49 5.31
N LYS A 23 1.16 12.38 5.47
CA LYS A 23 0.92 13.74 5.97
C LYS A 23 1.94 14.66 5.33
N ILE A 24 1.44 15.64 4.57
CA ILE A 24 2.26 16.62 3.84
C ILE A 24 1.71 18.02 4.06
N PRO A 25 2.49 19.10 3.76
CA PRO A 25 2.01 20.47 3.95
C PRO A 25 0.79 20.83 3.10
N GLN A 26 0.65 20.24 1.92
CA GLN A 26 -0.43 20.54 0.99
C GLN A 26 -1.70 19.81 1.39
N GLU A 27 -2.75 20.53 1.75
CA GLU A 27 -4.01 19.97 2.25
C GLU A 27 -4.94 19.43 1.17
N GLN A 28 -4.70 19.79 -0.10
CA GLN A 28 -5.56 19.38 -1.21
C GLN A 28 -5.36 17.94 -1.68
N TYR A 29 -4.24 17.33 -1.36
CA TYR A 29 -3.96 15.97 -1.82
C TYR A 29 -4.72 14.92 -1.00
N TRP A 30 -5.27 13.93 -1.71
CA TRP A 30 -6.03 12.84 -1.12
C TRP A 30 -5.90 11.59 -1.99
N GLY A 31 -6.35 10.47 -1.47
CA GLY A 31 -6.38 9.21 -2.20
C GLY A 31 -5.34 8.22 -1.68
N TRP A 32 -5.59 6.97 -2.01
CA TRP A 32 -4.73 5.85 -1.66
C TRP A 32 -3.85 5.50 -2.85
N GLN A 33 -2.65 5.01 -2.55
CA GLN A 33 -1.70 4.63 -3.59
C GLN A 33 -0.75 3.56 -3.09
N CYS A 34 -0.51 2.54 -3.92
CA CYS A 34 0.44 1.48 -3.63
C CYS A 34 1.73 1.70 -4.38
N PHE A 35 2.84 1.43 -3.71
CA PHE A 35 4.18 1.55 -4.28
C PHE A 35 4.86 0.19 -4.32
N TYR A 36 5.79 0.02 -5.25
CA TYR A 36 6.54 -1.23 -5.41
C TYR A 36 8.03 -0.97 -5.64
N LYS A 37 8.81 -2.02 -5.40
CA LYS A 37 10.26 -1.99 -5.55
C LYS A 37 10.64 -1.93 -7.04
N LYS A 38 11.59 -1.06 -7.37
CA LYS A 38 12.11 -0.88 -8.71
C LYS A 38 12.68 -2.20 -9.26
N ASN A 39 12.41 -2.48 -10.54
CA ASN A 39 12.93 -3.65 -11.26
C ASN A 39 12.53 -4.99 -10.62
N ASP A 40 11.36 -5.03 -9.98
CA ASP A 40 10.85 -6.24 -9.34
C ASP A 40 9.42 -6.48 -9.80
N ASP A 41 9.25 -7.40 -10.76
CA ASP A 41 7.95 -7.68 -11.35
C ASP A 41 6.95 -8.26 -10.33
N SER A 42 7.42 -9.06 -9.39
CA SER A 42 6.56 -9.62 -8.35
C SER A 42 6.03 -8.53 -7.41
N SER A 43 6.88 -7.58 -7.03
CA SER A 43 6.45 -6.42 -6.24
C SER A 43 5.45 -5.55 -7.01
N LYS A 44 5.69 -5.35 -8.29
CA LYS A 44 4.77 -4.60 -9.15
C LYS A 44 3.39 -5.25 -9.22
N LYS A 45 3.34 -6.56 -9.42
CA LYS A 45 2.08 -7.32 -9.44
C LYS A 45 1.34 -7.20 -8.11
N LEU A 46 2.06 -7.32 -7.00
CA LEU A 46 1.48 -7.19 -5.66
C LEU A 46 0.86 -5.79 -5.48
N ALA A 47 1.59 -4.75 -5.80
CA ALA A 47 1.10 -3.37 -5.67
C ALA A 47 -0.09 -3.10 -6.58
N GLN A 48 -0.05 -3.56 -7.82
CA GLN A 48 -1.16 -3.39 -8.77
C GLN A 48 -2.41 -4.13 -8.31
N SER A 49 -2.26 -5.33 -7.76
CA SER A 49 -3.37 -6.11 -7.23
C SER A 49 -4.04 -5.41 -6.05
N ILE A 50 -3.24 -4.89 -5.12
CA ILE A 50 -3.78 -4.16 -3.97
C ILE A 50 -4.44 -2.85 -4.43
N GLN A 51 -3.80 -2.11 -5.32
CA GLN A 51 -4.35 -0.84 -5.85
C GLN A 51 -5.72 -1.06 -6.49
N GLY A 52 -5.85 -2.06 -7.35
CA GLY A 52 -7.11 -2.36 -8.02
C GLY A 52 -8.21 -2.78 -7.05
N ASN A 53 -7.88 -3.59 -6.06
CA ASN A 53 -8.85 -4.03 -5.06
C ASN A 53 -9.27 -2.91 -4.11
N LEU A 54 -8.37 -1.99 -3.78
CA LEU A 54 -8.73 -0.79 -3.03
C LEU A 54 -9.69 0.11 -3.81
N ASN A 55 -9.44 0.27 -5.10
CA ASN A 55 -10.31 1.06 -5.96
C ASN A 55 -11.74 0.49 -5.97
N GLU A 56 -11.88 -0.82 -6.04
CA GLU A 56 -13.20 -1.47 -6.00
C GLU A 56 -13.84 -1.38 -4.62
N SER A 57 -13.08 -1.56 -3.56
CA SER A 57 -13.59 -1.56 -2.20
C SER A 57 -14.10 -0.19 -1.77
N ILE A 58 -13.36 0.87 -2.09
CA ILE A 58 -13.68 2.21 -1.61
C ILE A 58 -14.66 2.92 -2.54
N GLN A 59 -14.62 2.64 -3.84
CA GLN A 59 -15.56 3.15 -4.84
C GLN A 59 -15.61 4.67 -4.96
N LYS A 60 -14.47 5.31 -4.74
CA LYS A 60 -14.27 6.72 -5.04
C LYS A 60 -13.41 6.85 -6.28
N GLU A 61 -13.59 7.94 -7.01
CA GLU A 61 -12.78 8.19 -8.19
C GLU A 61 -11.36 8.62 -7.79
N ASN A 62 -10.49 7.65 -7.64
CA ASN A 62 -9.07 7.84 -7.37
C ASN A 62 -8.29 7.47 -8.63
N LYS A 63 -7.60 8.46 -9.20
CA LYS A 63 -6.86 8.27 -10.45
C LYS A 63 -5.43 7.79 -10.23
N ARG A 64 -5.02 7.59 -8.98
CA ARG A 64 -3.68 7.14 -8.68
C ARG A 64 -3.50 5.68 -9.09
N GLU A 65 -2.32 5.38 -9.61
CA GLU A 65 -1.94 4.03 -10.00
C GLU A 65 -0.77 3.56 -9.17
N ALA A 66 -0.56 2.24 -9.12
CA ALA A 66 0.63 1.68 -8.47
C ALA A 66 1.88 2.25 -9.14
N MET A 67 2.86 2.65 -8.35
CA MET A 67 4.05 3.36 -8.82
C MET A 67 5.30 2.80 -8.15
N GLN A 68 6.41 2.78 -8.89
CA GLN A 68 7.67 2.36 -8.29
C GLN A 68 8.21 3.44 -7.34
N LEU A 69 8.88 2.98 -6.28
CA LEU A 69 9.49 3.85 -5.28
C LEU A 69 10.81 3.23 -4.85
N ASP A 70 11.91 3.95 -5.04
CA ASP A 70 13.24 3.41 -4.77
C ASP A 70 14.06 4.25 -3.79
N THR A 71 13.46 5.27 -3.18
CA THR A 71 14.19 6.20 -2.32
C THR A 71 14.16 5.85 -0.83
N VAL A 72 13.23 4.99 -0.41
CA VAL A 72 13.10 4.64 1.01
C VAL A 72 13.82 3.34 1.33
N TYR A 73 14.29 3.24 2.58
CA TYR A 73 15.12 2.13 3.04
C TYR A 73 14.49 0.76 2.79
N ILE A 74 13.21 0.58 3.13
CA ILE A 74 12.58 -0.73 3.01
C ILE A 74 12.49 -1.20 1.55
N MET A 75 12.30 -0.27 0.61
CA MET A 75 12.28 -0.62 -0.82
C MET A 75 13.63 -1.11 -1.32
N LYS A 76 14.72 -0.63 -0.72
CA LYS A 76 16.07 -1.00 -1.14
C LYS A 76 16.54 -2.31 -0.53
N HIS A 77 16.05 -2.66 0.66
CA HIS A 77 16.65 -3.73 1.46
C HIS A 77 15.75 -4.93 1.72
N VAL A 78 14.44 -4.83 1.54
CA VAL A 78 13.55 -5.99 1.61
C VAL A 78 13.78 -6.85 0.37
N GLU A 79 14.03 -8.14 0.57
CA GLU A 79 14.44 -9.06 -0.50
C GLU A 79 13.26 -9.83 -1.11
N ILE A 80 12.13 -9.88 -0.43
CA ILE A 80 10.92 -10.53 -0.93
C ILE A 80 10.00 -9.50 -1.61
N PRO A 81 8.98 -9.94 -2.37
CA PRO A 81 8.05 -8.98 -2.99
C PRO A 81 7.44 -8.06 -1.97
N ILE A 82 7.44 -6.75 -2.26
CA ILE A 82 7.06 -5.72 -1.32
C ILE A 82 6.13 -4.69 -1.95
N SER A 83 5.10 -4.28 -1.19
CA SER A 83 4.32 -3.08 -1.49
C SER A 83 4.21 -2.21 -0.25
N ILE A 84 4.35 -0.89 -0.45
CA ILE A 84 3.96 0.11 0.53
C ILE A 84 2.57 0.60 0.13
N VAL A 85 1.62 0.51 1.06
CA VAL A 85 0.25 0.98 0.85
C VAL A 85 0.04 2.28 1.61
N GLU A 86 -0.02 3.39 0.89
CA GLU A 86 -0.40 4.68 1.45
C GLU A 86 -1.92 4.77 1.42
N CYS A 87 -2.55 4.72 2.59
CA CYS A 87 -4.02 4.64 2.68
C CYS A 87 -4.71 5.97 2.46
N GLY A 88 -4.01 7.08 2.63
CA GLY A 88 -4.57 8.41 2.45
C GLY A 88 -3.72 9.46 3.13
N PHE A 89 -4.20 10.71 3.08
CA PHE A 89 -3.49 11.88 3.59
C PHE A 89 -4.20 12.44 4.81
N LEU A 90 -3.54 12.35 5.97
CA LEU A 90 -4.05 12.97 7.20
C LEU A 90 -4.09 14.48 7.12
N SER A 91 -3.31 15.08 6.21
CA SER A 91 -3.30 16.52 5.97
C SER A 91 -4.55 17.03 5.25
N ASN A 92 -5.32 16.15 4.61
CA ASN A 92 -6.60 16.48 4.01
C ASN A 92 -7.70 16.25 5.03
N LYS A 93 -8.45 17.29 5.39
CA LYS A 93 -9.42 17.22 6.49
C LYS A 93 -10.52 16.19 6.26
N GLU A 94 -11.04 16.12 5.05
CA GLU A 94 -12.08 15.15 4.72
C GLU A 94 -11.55 13.73 4.80
N GLU A 95 -10.37 13.48 4.25
CA GLU A 95 -9.77 12.15 4.28
C GLU A 95 -9.35 11.75 5.69
N GLU A 96 -8.87 12.69 6.50
CA GLU A 96 -8.59 12.43 7.91
C GLU A 96 -9.82 11.91 8.62
N GLN A 97 -10.99 12.52 8.42
CA GLN A 97 -12.23 12.07 9.03
C GLN A 97 -12.60 10.67 8.57
N GLN A 98 -12.41 10.36 7.30
CA GLN A 98 -12.65 9.02 6.77
C GLN A 98 -11.70 7.98 7.37
N LEU A 99 -10.43 8.32 7.48
CA LEU A 99 -9.41 7.42 8.04
C LEU A 99 -9.64 7.12 9.52
N LEU A 100 -10.36 8.00 10.23
CA LEU A 100 -10.74 7.79 11.63
C LEU A 100 -12.03 6.96 11.78
N ASN A 101 -12.74 6.71 10.69
CA ASN A 101 -14.02 6.02 10.69
C ASN A 101 -13.80 4.50 10.56
N ASP A 102 -14.41 3.73 11.46
CA ASP A 102 -14.24 2.27 11.49
C ASP A 102 -14.71 1.59 10.21
N GLU A 103 -15.84 2.04 9.67
CA GLU A 103 -16.38 1.46 8.42
C GLU A 103 -15.41 1.70 7.24
N TYR A 104 -14.83 2.88 7.16
CA TYR A 104 -13.84 3.19 6.12
C TYR A 104 -12.57 2.36 6.29
N GLN A 105 -12.10 2.21 7.53
CA GLN A 105 -10.94 1.37 7.83
C GLN A 105 -11.20 -0.08 7.41
N ASN A 106 -12.43 -0.57 7.61
CA ASN A 106 -12.81 -1.92 7.18
C ASN A 106 -12.77 -2.06 5.66
N LYS A 107 -13.17 -1.03 4.92
CA LYS A 107 -13.08 -1.04 3.45
C LYS A 107 -11.63 -1.07 2.99
N LEU A 108 -10.74 -0.31 3.64
CA LEU A 108 -9.31 -0.34 3.36
C LEU A 108 -8.74 -1.74 3.61
N ALA A 109 -9.01 -2.30 4.78
CA ALA A 109 -8.52 -3.63 5.13
C ALA A 109 -9.04 -4.70 4.17
N TRP A 110 -10.30 -4.62 3.77
CA TRP A 110 -10.92 -5.55 2.83
C TRP A 110 -10.25 -5.47 1.45
N GLY A 111 -9.98 -4.26 0.96
CA GLY A 111 -9.30 -4.07 -0.31
C GLY A 111 -7.88 -4.62 -0.29
N ILE A 112 -7.15 -4.38 0.79
CA ILE A 112 -5.79 -4.90 0.94
C ILE A 112 -5.81 -6.43 1.00
N TYR A 113 -6.71 -7.00 1.79
CA TYR A 113 -6.87 -8.45 1.92
C TYR A 113 -7.16 -9.11 0.56
N ASN A 114 -8.13 -8.57 -0.17
CA ASN A 114 -8.48 -9.09 -1.49
C ASN A 114 -7.33 -8.95 -2.48
N GLY A 115 -6.60 -7.84 -2.41
CA GLY A 115 -5.43 -7.63 -3.26
C GLY A 115 -4.34 -8.64 -3.01
N ILE A 116 -4.07 -8.96 -1.76
CA ILE A 116 -3.09 -9.99 -1.39
C ILE A 116 -3.57 -11.37 -1.85
N THR A 117 -4.83 -11.66 -1.63
CA THR A 117 -5.43 -12.94 -2.04
C THR A 117 -5.33 -13.12 -3.55
N ASP A 118 -5.74 -12.13 -4.33
CA ASP A 118 -5.67 -12.17 -5.79
C ASP A 118 -4.23 -12.34 -6.27
N TYR A 119 -3.29 -11.68 -5.63
CA TYR A 119 -1.87 -11.80 -5.97
C TYR A 119 -1.43 -13.28 -5.91
N PHE A 120 -1.79 -14.00 -4.85
CA PHE A 120 -1.39 -15.38 -4.70
C PHE A 120 -2.12 -16.33 -5.65
N TYR A 121 -3.38 -16.06 -5.95
CA TYR A 121 -4.19 -16.96 -6.79
C TYR A 121 -4.05 -16.69 -8.28
N GLU A 122 -3.65 -15.49 -8.67
CA GLU A 122 -3.52 -15.11 -10.08
C GLU A 122 -2.08 -15.14 -10.61
N SER A 123 -1.12 -15.40 -9.74
CA SER A 123 0.29 -15.40 -10.12
C SER A 123 0.78 -16.76 -10.68
#